data_548b945535511bb81ba180bbc70c1bee
#
_entry.id   548b945535511bb81ba180bbc70c1bee
#
_cell.length_a   1.000
_cell.length_b   1.000
_cell.length_c   1.000
_cell.angle_alpha   90.00
_cell.angle_beta   90.00
_cell.angle_gamma   90.00
#
_symmetry.space_group_name_H-M   'P 1'
#
loop_
_entity.id
_entity.type
_entity.pdbx_description
1 polymer ?
#
loop_
_entity_poly.entity_id
_entity_poly.type
_entity_poly.pdbx_seq_one_letter_code
_entity_poly.pdbx_strand_id
1 'polypeptide(L)'
;MQDRVPLYPGRVTLTPVSGPANTYDLTRADQPTQEGTPLNKASLLKDATAALFGKTNAAVPDDILSLLSKSMMAQVTEKYTKTTIGTLAVGKTITLNVSGAPKEFIVVHQGKPSSLYDDSCSGTWLLMKDIYENRVWQSGNINKYESSDIHAYLNSTFLNLFGSNIKDSVKQVNIPYRKNGGPGGTDQSGANGLPTKIFLLSGYEVGWTTSDNSDLPVDGAMLDYFTASSGGNSKRIANFNGSASRWWLRSPYIKDTNNVWTVYPNGSLDVRGASSPNGIRPALILPSTFAIYIDSSGNAYTEQEYEAKITDVLGNLIAIPASQIKDGVKIATGSYTGTGTYGENNPNSLTFEFVPRFFTVGSLETISDGSGYVHSVGRGYIMLIINGGLALGYNLSSNYCKLDGNTISWYAYDNADDQFNSSGKKFGYIAIG
;
A
#
# COMPACT_ATOMS: atom_id res chain seq x y z
N MET A 1 -27.81 -18.14 20.25
CA MET A 1 -27.52 -18.67 21.61
C MET A 1 -28.69 -18.29 22.49
N GLN A 2 -29.05 -19.14 23.40
CA GLN A 2 -30.16 -18.94 24.33
C GLN A 2 -29.60 -18.75 25.73
N ASP A 3 -30.07 -17.73 26.45
CA ASP A 3 -29.61 -17.47 27.80
C ASP A 3 -30.23 -18.45 28.78
N ARG A 4 -29.49 -18.79 29.82
CA ARG A 4 -29.99 -19.56 30.94
C ARG A 4 -30.82 -18.67 31.84
N VAL A 5 -32.03 -19.07 32.16
CA VAL A 5 -32.92 -18.36 33.09
C VAL A 5 -32.99 -19.13 34.39
N PRO A 6 -32.24 -18.76 35.45
CA PRO A 6 -32.25 -19.45 36.72
C PRO A 6 -33.51 -19.16 37.52
N LEU A 7 -34.14 -20.18 38.10
CA LEU A 7 -35.21 -20.00 39.06
C LEU A 7 -34.67 -19.45 40.42
N TYR A 8 -33.44 -19.87 40.78
CA TYR A 8 -32.74 -19.42 41.98
C TYR A 8 -31.35 -18.89 41.64
N PRO A 9 -31.21 -17.61 41.22
CA PRO A 9 -29.91 -17.06 40.84
C PRO A 9 -28.88 -17.15 41.95
N GLY A 10 -27.66 -17.63 41.57
CA GLY A 10 -26.54 -17.75 42.51
C GLY A 10 -26.58 -18.95 43.47
N ARG A 11 -27.63 -19.79 43.45
CA ARG A 11 -27.71 -20.98 44.27
C ARG A 11 -26.72 -22.04 43.81
N VAL A 12 -25.97 -22.60 44.76
CA VAL A 12 -25.00 -23.68 44.53
C VAL A 12 -25.16 -24.77 45.58
N THR A 13 -24.75 -25.98 45.26
CA THR A 13 -24.58 -27.08 46.18
C THR A 13 -23.10 -27.25 46.46
N LEU A 14 -22.72 -27.38 47.75
CA LEU A 14 -21.39 -27.71 48.18
C LEU A 14 -21.34 -29.18 48.55
N THR A 15 -20.52 -29.96 47.85
CA THR A 15 -20.32 -31.39 48.13
C THR A 15 -18.92 -31.58 48.73
N PRO A 16 -18.79 -32.15 49.96
CA PRO A 16 -17.47 -32.44 50.51
C PRO A 16 -16.69 -33.38 49.59
N VAL A 17 -15.42 -33.09 49.38
CA VAL A 17 -14.50 -33.97 48.64
C VAL A 17 -13.57 -34.68 49.59
N SER A 18 -13.12 -35.87 49.23
CA SER A 18 -12.09 -36.61 50.01
C SER A 18 -10.75 -35.91 49.78
N GLY A 19 -10.20 -35.31 50.84
CA GLY A 19 -8.94 -34.56 50.79
C GLY A 19 -8.75 -33.65 52.01
N PRO A 20 -8.09 -32.51 51.83
CA PRO A 20 -7.89 -31.56 52.92
C PRO A 20 -9.20 -31.11 53.56
N ALA A 21 -9.17 -30.89 54.88
CA ALA A 21 -10.33 -30.42 55.63
C ALA A 21 -10.91 -29.12 55.03
N ASN A 22 -12.24 -29.00 55.01
CA ASN A 22 -12.97 -27.86 54.48
C ASN A 22 -12.84 -27.67 52.92
N THR A 23 -12.61 -28.74 52.18
CA THR A 23 -12.62 -28.71 50.75
C THR A 23 -13.96 -29.23 50.21
N TYR A 24 -14.56 -28.50 49.27
CA TYR A 24 -15.88 -28.81 48.71
C TYR A 24 -15.86 -28.60 47.19
N ASP A 25 -16.54 -29.50 46.46
CA ASP A 25 -16.95 -29.23 45.09
C ASP A 25 -18.16 -28.32 45.10
N LEU A 26 -18.13 -27.34 44.20
CA LEU A 26 -19.18 -26.36 44.04
C LEU A 26 -19.95 -26.66 42.77
N THR A 27 -21.20 -27.11 42.93
CA THR A 27 -22.09 -27.42 41.80
C THR A 27 -23.25 -26.42 41.74
N ARG A 28 -23.55 -25.97 40.55
CA ARG A 28 -24.67 -25.07 40.33
C ARG A 28 -26.00 -25.77 40.66
N ALA A 29 -26.85 -25.12 41.42
CA ALA A 29 -28.13 -25.65 41.90
C ALA A 29 -29.28 -24.65 41.71
N ASP A 30 -29.18 -23.84 40.67
CA ASP A 30 -30.09 -22.74 40.37
C ASP A 30 -31.42 -23.11 39.71
N GLN A 31 -31.66 -24.40 39.45
CA GLN A 31 -32.89 -24.96 38.90
C GLN A 31 -33.45 -24.08 37.77
N PRO A 32 -32.83 -24.02 36.58
CA PRO A 32 -33.25 -23.11 35.53
C PRO A 32 -34.63 -23.48 34.97
N THR A 33 -35.41 -22.48 34.71
CA THR A 33 -36.65 -22.60 33.93
C THR A 33 -36.36 -22.73 32.44
N GLN A 34 -35.17 -22.31 32.03
CA GLN A 34 -34.64 -22.42 30.70
C GLN A 34 -33.11 -22.65 30.78
N GLU A 35 -32.65 -23.76 30.20
CA GLU A 35 -31.20 -23.97 30.06
C GLU A 35 -30.60 -23.08 28.98
N GLY A 36 -29.47 -22.48 29.28
CA GLY A 36 -28.71 -21.72 28.29
C GLY A 36 -28.05 -22.63 27.25
N THR A 37 -27.69 -22.05 26.10
CA THR A 37 -26.89 -22.74 25.10
C THR A 37 -25.48 -22.96 25.68
N PRO A 38 -25.01 -24.21 25.80
CA PRO A 38 -23.65 -24.45 26.27
C PRO A 38 -22.63 -23.77 25.35
N LEU A 39 -21.65 -23.07 25.92
CA LEU A 39 -20.48 -22.59 25.19
C LEU A 39 -19.52 -23.77 24.96
N ASN A 40 -19.94 -24.64 24.06
CA ASN A 40 -19.13 -25.77 23.64
C ASN A 40 -18.93 -25.70 22.12
N LYS A 41 -18.16 -26.62 21.61
CA LYS A 41 -17.85 -26.72 20.19
C LYS A 41 -19.10 -26.80 19.31
N ALA A 42 -20.11 -27.60 19.69
CA ALA A 42 -21.32 -27.77 18.88
C ALA A 42 -22.16 -26.48 18.76
N SER A 43 -22.06 -25.59 19.77
CA SER A 43 -22.73 -24.26 19.71
C SER A 43 -21.94 -23.23 18.93
N LEU A 44 -20.61 -23.38 18.83
CA LEU A 44 -19.70 -22.44 18.15
C LEU A 44 -19.46 -22.81 16.68
N LEU A 45 -19.53 -24.10 16.34
CA LEU A 45 -19.36 -24.60 14.99
C LEU A 45 -20.36 -25.74 14.72
N LYS A 46 -21.37 -25.47 13.89
CA LYS A 46 -22.32 -26.51 13.47
C LYS A 46 -21.66 -27.55 12.56
N ASP A 47 -22.04 -28.83 12.69
CA ASP A 47 -21.52 -29.92 11.86
C ASP A 47 -21.74 -29.65 10.36
N ALA A 48 -22.89 -29.07 9.99
CA ALA A 48 -23.17 -28.68 8.60
C ALA A 48 -22.17 -27.64 8.08
N THR A 49 -21.74 -26.70 8.94
CA THR A 49 -20.70 -25.70 8.58
C THR A 49 -19.34 -26.35 8.43
N ALA A 50 -18.97 -27.28 9.34
CA ALA A 50 -17.73 -28.04 9.23
C ALA A 50 -17.69 -28.90 7.94
N ALA A 51 -18.80 -29.53 7.57
CA ALA A 51 -18.92 -30.33 6.36
C ALA A 51 -18.73 -29.53 5.07
N LEU A 52 -19.18 -28.26 5.00
CA LEU A 52 -18.93 -27.37 3.86
C LEU A 52 -17.43 -27.17 3.58
N PHE A 53 -16.57 -27.28 4.60
CA PHE A 53 -15.13 -27.20 4.50
C PHE A 53 -14.44 -28.57 4.48
N GLY A 54 -15.18 -29.66 4.22
CA GLY A 54 -14.65 -31.01 4.20
C GLY A 54 -14.16 -31.51 5.55
N LYS A 55 -14.65 -30.94 6.65
CA LYS A 55 -14.27 -31.31 8.02
C LYS A 55 -15.34 -32.18 8.69
N THR A 56 -14.90 -33.02 9.62
CA THR A 56 -15.78 -33.82 10.46
C THR A 56 -16.37 -32.99 11.61
N ASN A 57 -17.34 -33.53 12.31
CA ASN A 57 -17.90 -32.99 13.53
C ASN A 57 -16.85 -32.81 14.67
N ALA A 58 -15.62 -33.33 14.49
CA ALA A 58 -14.51 -33.12 15.39
C ALA A 58 -13.80 -31.75 15.20
N ALA A 59 -14.05 -31.00 14.11
CA ALA A 59 -13.44 -29.70 13.83
C ALA A 59 -13.80 -28.63 14.87
N VAL A 60 -12.92 -27.70 15.10
CA VAL A 60 -13.13 -26.49 15.92
C VAL A 60 -13.17 -25.23 15.02
N PRO A 61 -13.68 -24.08 15.48
CA PRO A 61 -13.74 -22.87 14.68
C PRO A 61 -12.39 -22.47 14.04
N ASP A 62 -11.27 -22.66 14.75
CA ASP A 62 -9.94 -22.36 14.26
C ASP A 62 -9.52 -23.20 13.04
N ASP A 63 -10.02 -24.45 12.93
CA ASP A 63 -9.79 -25.28 11.75
C ASP A 63 -10.43 -24.66 10.50
N ILE A 64 -11.63 -24.08 10.65
CA ILE A 64 -12.34 -23.42 9.55
C ILE A 64 -11.66 -22.10 9.18
N LEU A 65 -11.28 -21.29 10.18
CA LEU A 65 -10.54 -20.05 9.95
C LEU A 65 -9.20 -20.30 9.25
N SER A 66 -8.48 -21.35 9.66
CA SER A 66 -7.23 -21.75 9.01
C SER A 66 -7.43 -22.17 7.54
N LEU A 67 -8.51 -22.91 7.23
CA LEU A 67 -8.84 -23.30 5.85
C LEU A 67 -9.26 -22.09 5.01
N LEU A 68 -10.07 -21.19 5.55
CA LEU A 68 -10.45 -19.93 4.89
C LEU A 68 -9.22 -19.09 4.57
N SER A 69 -8.35 -18.89 5.55
CA SER A 69 -7.09 -18.16 5.35
C SER A 69 -6.23 -18.79 4.26
N LYS A 70 -6.06 -20.12 4.30
CA LYS A 70 -5.29 -20.84 3.27
C LYS A 70 -5.93 -20.73 1.88
N SER A 71 -7.26 -20.87 1.79
CA SER A 71 -7.99 -20.75 0.52
C SER A 71 -7.92 -19.32 -0.03
N MET A 72 -8.07 -18.31 0.82
CA MET A 72 -7.94 -16.91 0.44
C MET A 72 -6.51 -16.59 -0.01
N MET A 73 -5.50 -17.05 0.73
CA MET A 73 -4.09 -16.88 0.35
C MET A 73 -3.79 -17.60 -0.97
N ALA A 74 -4.31 -18.80 -1.20
CA ALA A 74 -4.13 -19.52 -2.46
C ALA A 74 -4.73 -18.75 -3.64
N GLN A 75 -5.94 -18.23 -3.53
CA GLN A 75 -6.58 -17.41 -4.58
C GLN A 75 -5.80 -16.13 -4.90
N VAL A 76 -5.11 -15.57 -3.92
CA VAL A 76 -4.26 -14.39 -4.13
C VAL A 76 -2.91 -14.79 -4.72
N THR A 77 -2.27 -15.84 -4.19
CA THR A 77 -0.96 -16.32 -4.67
C THR A 77 -1.03 -16.91 -6.09
N GLU A 78 -2.15 -17.51 -6.49
CA GLU A 78 -2.35 -17.99 -7.87
C GLU A 78 -2.36 -16.83 -8.90
N LYS A 79 -2.66 -15.60 -8.48
CA LYS A 79 -2.67 -14.41 -9.35
C LYS A 79 -1.29 -13.80 -9.55
N TYR A 80 -0.33 -14.11 -8.70
CA TYR A 80 1.00 -13.51 -8.72
C TYR A 80 2.09 -14.57 -8.65
N THR A 81 3.09 -14.42 -9.51
CA THR A 81 4.28 -15.28 -9.48
C THR A 81 5.45 -14.50 -8.91
N LYS A 82 6.04 -15.00 -7.82
CA LYS A 82 7.30 -14.46 -7.27
C LYS A 82 8.45 -14.85 -8.17
N THR A 83 9.26 -13.86 -8.56
CA THR A 83 10.46 -14.06 -9.38
C THR A 83 11.50 -12.99 -9.04
N THR A 84 12.50 -12.80 -9.90
CA THR A 84 13.52 -11.77 -9.74
C THR A 84 13.46 -10.77 -10.88
N ILE A 85 13.86 -9.51 -10.60
CA ILE A 85 13.84 -8.43 -11.59
C ILE A 85 14.71 -8.72 -12.82
N GLY A 86 15.76 -9.53 -12.65
CA GLY A 86 16.63 -9.98 -13.75
C GLY A 86 15.92 -10.82 -14.81
N THR A 87 14.71 -11.35 -14.52
CA THR A 87 13.90 -12.10 -15.50
C THR A 87 13.01 -11.21 -16.36
N LEU A 88 12.87 -9.92 -16.02
CA LEU A 88 12.09 -9.01 -16.82
C LEU A 88 12.79 -8.71 -18.16
N ALA A 89 12.05 -8.87 -19.25
CA ALA A 89 12.55 -8.50 -20.56
C ALA A 89 12.77 -6.97 -20.65
N VAL A 90 13.78 -6.59 -21.43
CA VAL A 90 14.04 -5.18 -21.77
C VAL A 90 12.80 -4.58 -22.45
N GLY A 91 12.42 -3.39 -22.03
CA GLY A 91 11.20 -2.70 -22.45
C GLY A 91 9.98 -2.95 -21.56
N LYS A 92 10.02 -3.92 -20.66
CA LYS A 92 8.98 -4.08 -19.64
C LYS A 92 9.08 -2.99 -18.58
N THR A 93 7.97 -2.69 -17.93
CA THR A 93 7.91 -1.70 -16.85
C THR A 93 7.72 -2.39 -15.50
N ILE A 94 8.26 -1.73 -14.48
CA ILE A 94 7.96 -1.99 -13.08
C ILE A 94 7.56 -0.69 -12.40
N THR A 95 6.60 -0.75 -11.52
CA THR A 95 6.22 0.40 -10.69
C THR A 95 7.12 0.45 -9.45
N LEU A 96 7.63 1.63 -9.13
CA LEU A 96 8.33 1.92 -7.88
C LEU A 96 7.64 3.11 -7.21
N ASN A 97 7.48 3.03 -5.90
CA ASN A 97 6.93 4.14 -5.12
C ASN A 97 7.99 5.23 -4.91
N VAL A 98 7.70 6.45 -5.38
CA VAL A 98 8.56 7.63 -5.22
C VAL A 98 7.75 8.70 -4.50
N SER A 99 8.14 9.06 -3.30
CA SER A 99 7.44 10.05 -2.45
C SER A 99 5.95 9.70 -2.20
N GLY A 100 5.64 8.42 -1.96
CA GLY A 100 4.27 7.96 -1.74
C GLY A 100 3.43 7.77 -3.01
N ALA A 101 3.95 8.11 -4.19
CA ALA A 101 3.24 7.98 -5.48
C ALA A 101 3.88 6.90 -6.38
N PRO A 102 3.07 6.05 -7.05
CA PRO A 102 3.57 5.06 -7.98
C PRO A 102 4.15 5.74 -9.23
N LYS A 103 5.37 5.34 -9.62
CA LYS A 103 6.07 5.77 -10.84
C LYS A 103 6.52 4.56 -11.63
N GLU A 104 6.29 4.57 -12.94
CA GLU A 104 6.74 3.52 -13.83
C GLU A 104 8.22 3.71 -14.20
N PHE A 105 8.96 2.60 -14.15
CA PHE A 105 10.34 2.50 -14.62
C PHE A 105 10.43 1.43 -15.71
N ILE A 106 11.16 1.74 -16.78
CA ILE A 106 11.39 0.83 -17.90
C ILE A 106 12.68 0.06 -17.63
N VAL A 107 12.69 -1.25 -17.84
CA VAL A 107 13.92 -2.05 -17.93
C VAL A 107 14.63 -1.67 -19.23
N VAL A 108 15.76 -0.98 -19.13
CA VAL A 108 16.50 -0.51 -20.32
C VAL A 108 17.70 -1.38 -20.68
N HIS A 109 18.17 -2.21 -19.73
CA HIS A 109 19.25 -3.17 -19.95
C HIS A 109 19.29 -4.24 -18.85
N GLN A 110 19.80 -5.42 -19.16
CA GLN A 110 20.08 -6.48 -18.19
C GLN A 110 21.58 -6.81 -18.21
N GLY A 111 22.19 -6.85 -17.03
CA GLY A 111 23.62 -7.15 -16.90
C GLY A 111 24.51 -5.91 -16.96
N LYS A 112 25.74 -6.07 -17.43
CA LYS A 112 26.74 -5.02 -17.66
C LYS A 112 26.78 -4.65 -19.15
N PRO A 113 26.51 -3.39 -19.53
CA PRO A 113 26.31 -3.03 -20.95
C PRO A 113 27.52 -3.30 -21.86
N SER A 114 28.74 -3.07 -21.37
CA SER A 114 29.97 -3.35 -22.12
C SER A 114 31.21 -3.39 -21.19
N SER A 115 32.40 -3.63 -21.77
CA SER A 115 33.67 -3.57 -21.04
C SER A 115 34.03 -2.16 -20.52
N LEU A 116 33.38 -1.10 -21.00
CA LEU A 116 33.56 0.25 -20.50
C LEU A 116 33.04 0.42 -19.07
N TYR A 117 32.12 -0.45 -18.63
CA TYR A 117 31.51 -0.33 -17.32
C TYR A 117 32.25 -1.13 -16.26
N ASP A 118 32.28 -0.60 -15.04
CA ASP A 118 32.71 -1.35 -13.88
C ASP A 118 31.74 -2.53 -13.60
N ASP A 119 32.24 -3.59 -12.95
CA ASP A 119 31.41 -4.76 -12.62
C ASP A 119 30.26 -4.42 -11.64
N SER A 120 30.39 -3.34 -10.89
CA SER A 120 29.29 -2.82 -10.07
C SER A 120 28.05 -2.49 -10.90
N CYS A 121 28.18 -2.17 -12.17
CA CYS A 121 27.09 -1.86 -13.09
C CYS A 121 26.29 -3.08 -13.58
N SER A 122 26.73 -4.32 -13.22
CA SER A 122 25.95 -5.51 -13.52
C SER A 122 24.69 -5.60 -12.67
N GLY A 123 23.52 -5.66 -13.32
CA GLY A 123 22.20 -5.70 -12.66
C GLY A 123 21.09 -5.37 -13.64
N THR A 124 19.92 -5.08 -13.14
CA THR A 124 18.78 -4.58 -13.93
C THR A 124 18.79 -3.07 -13.96
N TRP A 125 18.96 -2.50 -15.12
CA TRP A 125 18.95 -1.05 -15.36
C TRP A 125 17.53 -0.56 -15.54
N LEU A 126 17.13 0.37 -14.71
CA LEU A 126 15.81 0.98 -14.70
C LEU A 126 15.92 2.45 -15.03
N LEU A 127 15.08 2.91 -15.96
CA LEU A 127 14.93 4.31 -16.32
C LEU A 127 13.49 4.74 -16.02
N MET A 128 13.30 5.82 -15.28
CA MET A 128 11.95 6.36 -15.09
C MET A 128 11.30 6.62 -16.46
N LYS A 129 10.07 6.14 -16.66
CA LYS A 129 9.39 6.16 -17.96
C LYS A 129 9.13 7.57 -18.44
N ASP A 130 8.67 8.43 -17.58
CA ASP A 130 8.38 9.84 -17.85
C ASP A 130 9.28 10.76 -17.03
N ILE A 131 9.25 12.03 -17.32
CA ILE A 131 10.02 13.06 -16.63
C ILE A 131 9.44 13.26 -15.23
N TYR A 132 10.33 13.23 -14.22
CA TYR A 132 9.94 13.42 -12.83
C TYR A 132 9.57 14.89 -12.53
N GLU A 133 10.48 15.78 -12.85
CA GLU A 133 10.33 17.24 -12.67
C GLU A 133 11.27 18.01 -13.62
N ASN A 134 11.07 19.31 -13.76
CA ASN A 134 12.03 20.19 -14.44
C ASN A 134 13.03 20.74 -13.41
N ARG A 135 14.30 20.64 -13.71
CA ARG A 135 15.41 21.09 -12.83
C ARG A 135 16.58 21.65 -13.63
N VAL A 136 17.20 22.67 -13.08
CA VAL A 136 18.50 23.17 -13.54
C VAL A 136 19.54 22.07 -13.36
N TRP A 137 20.40 21.85 -14.37
CA TRP A 137 21.44 20.84 -14.31
C TRP A 137 22.59 21.31 -13.39
N GLN A 138 23.02 22.57 -13.54
CA GLN A 138 23.99 23.22 -12.68
C GLN A 138 23.72 24.73 -12.67
N SER A 139 23.51 25.31 -11.49
CA SER A 139 23.21 26.74 -11.30
C SER A 139 24.34 27.65 -11.73
N GLY A 140 25.59 27.21 -11.55
CA GLY A 140 26.79 27.91 -12.02
C GLY A 140 27.05 27.83 -13.53
N ASN A 141 26.13 27.21 -14.30
CA ASN A 141 26.23 27.04 -15.74
C ASN A 141 27.56 26.37 -16.20
N ILE A 142 27.96 25.32 -15.47
CA ILE A 142 29.17 24.52 -15.73
C ILE A 142 28.76 23.09 -16.01
N ASN A 143 29.30 22.48 -17.06
CA ASN A 143 28.87 21.13 -17.52
C ASN A 143 29.71 19.98 -16.96
N LYS A 144 30.20 20.08 -15.70
CA LYS A 144 30.88 19.02 -14.96
C LYS A 144 29.89 18.17 -14.19
N TYR A 145 29.58 16.94 -14.67
CA TYR A 145 28.53 16.11 -14.06
C TYR A 145 28.84 15.70 -12.63
N GLU A 146 30.10 15.35 -12.34
CA GLU A 146 30.56 14.88 -11.03
C GLU A 146 30.36 15.91 -9.89
N SER A 147 30.29 17.19 -10.23
CA SER A 147 30.07 18.29 -9.27
C SER A 147 28.78 19.07 -9.53
N SER A 148 27.88 18.54 -10.36
CA SER A 148 26.64 19.22 -10.71
C SER A 148 25.58 19.16 -9.60
N ASP A 149 24.75 20.21 -9.55
CA ASP A 149 23.61 20.28 -8.62
C ASP A 149 22.64 19.12 -8.85
N ILE A 150 22.48 18.70 -10.13
CA ILE A 150 21.57 17.61 -10.47
C ILE A 150 22.10 16.26 -9.98
N HIS A 151 23.40 15.99 -10.09
CA HIS A 151 24.01 14.76 -9.57
C HIS A 151 23.91 14.71 -8.03
N ALA A 152 24.22 15.81 -7.36
CA ALA A 152 24.08 15.92 -5.91
C ALA A 152 22.60 15.68 -5.47
N TYR A 153 21.64 16.31 -6.16
CA TYR A 153 20.21 16.13 -5.89
C TYR A 153 19.76 14.68 -6.07
N LEU A 154 20.17 14.02 -7.16
CA LEU A 154 19.77 12.64 -7.46
C LEU A 154 20.26 11.67 -6.38
N ASN A 155 21.48 11.88 -5.84
CA ASN A 155 22.10 10.98 -4.86
C ASN A 155 21.85 11.39 -3.40
N SER A 156 21.10 12.44 -3.15
CA SER A 156 20.67 12.88 -1.82
C SER A 156 19.15 12.95 -1.73
N THR A 157 18.56 14.02 -2.20
CA THR A 157 17.12 14.31 -2.05
C THR A 157 16.28 13.28 -2.79
N PHE A 158 16.54 13.03 -4.09
CA PHE A 158 15.74 12.11 -4.90
C PHE A 158 15.86 10.66 -4.41
N LEU A 159 17.07 10.20 -4.07
CA LEU A 159 17.28 8.86 -3.51
C LEU A 159 16.46 8.64 -2.21
N ASN A 160 16.29 9.67 -1.41
CA ASN A 160 15.52 9.62 -0.17
C ASN A 160 14.00 9.65 -0.37
N LEU A 161 13.52 9.85 -1.61
CA LEU A 161 12.09 9.73 -1.95
C LEU A 161 11.62 8.26 -2.08
N PHE A 162 12.56 7.32 -2.22
CA PHE A 162 12.24 5.89 -2.20
C PHE A 162 12.09 5.40 -0.75
N GLY A 163 11.19 4.45 -0.55
CA GLY A 163 11.13 3.67 0.69
C GLY A 163 12.42 2.89 0.93
N SER A 164 12.70 2.52 2.19
CA SER A 164 13.94 1.83 2.60
C SER A 164 14.24 0.60 1.75
N ASN A 165 13.23 -0.22 1.45
CA ASN A 165 13.38 -1.42 0.64
C ASN A 165 14.06 -1.15 -0.72
N ILE A 166 13.59 -0.14 -1.46
CA ILE A 166 14.19 0.23 -2.76
C ILE A 166 15.51 0.96 -2.54
N LYS A 167 15.54 1.99 -1.68
CA LYS A 167 16.72 2.82 -1.42
C LYS A 167 17.95 2.00 -1.03
N ASP A 168 17.76 0.98 -0.18
CA ASP A 168 18.85 0.13 0.31
C ASP A 168 19.28 -0.90 -0.74
N SER A 169 18.37 -1.26 -1.66
CA SER A 169 18.64 -2.20 -2.76
C SER A 169 19.27 -1.53 -3.99
N VAL A 170 19.15 -0.21 -4.17
CA VAL A 170 19.82 0.49 -5.27
C VAL A 170 21.32 0.35 -5.15
N LYS A 171 21.95 -0.22 -6.19
CA LYS A 171 23.38 -0.48 -6.21
C LYS A 171 24.17 0.83 -6.22
N GLN A 172 25.26 0.86 -5.46
CA GLN A 172 26.34 1.83 -5.67
C GLN A 172 27.16 1.34 -6.86
N VAL A 173 27.28 2.15 -7.91
CA VAL A 173 27.92 1.78 -9.18
C VAL A 173 28.92 2.82 -9.63
N ASN A 174 29.90 2.44 -10.46
CA ASN A 174 30.84 3.34 -11.09
C ASN A 174 30.48 3.45 -12.58
N ILE A 175 29.76 4.50 -12.97
CA ILE A 175 29.31 4.68 -14.37
C ILE A 175 30.37 5.43 -15.19
N PRO A 176 30.51 5.13 -16.50
CA PRO A 176 31.32 5.96 -17.40
C PRO A 176 30.81 7.40 -17.42
N TYR A 177 31.74 8.36 -17.47
CA TYR A 177 31.41 9.78 -17.53
C TYR A 177 32.58 10.59 -18.08
N ARG A 178 32.33 11.84 -18.47
CA ARG A 178 33.42 12.77 -18.82
C ARG A 178 33.79 13.62 -17.63
N LYS A 179 34.97 13.32 -17.05
CA LYS A 179 35.55 14.06 -15.94
C LYS A 179 35.96 15.47 -16.41
N ASN A 180 35.68 16.47 -15.60
CA ASN A 180 35.91 17.88 -15.84
C ASN A 180 35.05 18.54 -16.95
N GLY A 181 34.08 17.82 -17.53
CA GLY A 181 33.11 18.35 -18.47
C GLY A 181 33.67 18.62 -19.88
N GLY A 182 33.46 19.84 -20.40
CA GLY A 182 33.74 20.27 -21.76
C GLY A 182 35.20 20.21 -22.23
N PRO A 183 35.77 21.32 -22.74
CA PRO A 183 37.16 21.36 -23.22
C PRO A 183 38.15 21.00 -22.11
N GLY A 184 39.08 20.09 -22.44
CA GLY A 184 40.07 19.59 -21.47
C GLY A 184 39.55 18.49 -20.53
N GLY A 185 38.28 18.13 -20.63
CA GLY A 185 37.74 16.97 -19.93
C GLY A 185 38.25 15.64 -20.53
N THR A 186 38.17 14.56 -19.73
CA THR A 186 38.62 13.22 -20.13
C THR A 186 37.54 12.18 -19.84
N ASP A 187 37.32 11.29 -20.78
CA ASP A 187 36.35 10.21 -20.61
C ASP A 187 36.93 9.16 -19.64
N GLN A 188 36.15 8.82 -18.62
CA GLN A 188 36.51 7.87 -17.56
C GLN A 188 35.60 6.67 -17.66
N SER A 189 36.13 5.47 -17.35
CA SER A 189 35.42 4.21 -17.46
C SER A 189 35.94 3.16 -16.48
N GLY A 190 35.25 2.03 -16.35
CA GLY A 190 35.61 0.95 -15.44
C GLY A 190 35.72 1.46 -13.99
N ALA A 191 36.79 1.08 -13.30
CA ALA A 191 37.02 1.46 -11.90
C ALA A 191 37.22 2.98 -11.69
N ASN A 192 37.55 3.74 -12.75
CA ASN A 192 37.66 5.19 -12.72
C ASN A 192 36.33 5.90 -13.03
N GLY A 193 35.24 5.15 -13.20
CA GLY A 193 33.89 5.68 -13.38
C GLY A 193 33.43 6.51 -12.21
N LEU A 194 32.35 7.28 -12.40
CA LEU A 194 31.77 8.11 -11.36
C LEU A 194 30.94 7.24 -10.38
N PRO A 195 31.30 7.22 -9.09
CA PRO A 195 30.51 6.51 -8.09
C PRO A 195 29.16 7.19 -7.88
N THR A 196 28.08 6.45 -8.06
CA THR A 196 26.71 6.97 -7.96
C THR A 196 25.70 5.86 -7.67
N LYS A 197 24.54 6.21 -7.14
CA LYS A 197 23.37 5.33 -6.99
C LYS A 197 22.29 5.66 -8.03
N ILE A 198 22.00 6.94 -8.20
CA ILE A 198 20.99 7.43 -9.15
C ILE A 198 21.66 8.41 -10.11
N PHE A 199 21.42 8.24 -11.40
CA PHE A 199 22.12 8.99 -12.44
C PHE A 199 21.21 9.35 -13.61
N LEU A 200 21.66 10.23 -14.47
CA LEU A 200 21.10 10.47 -15.79
C LEU A 200 21.80 9.58 -16.81
N LEU A 201 21.08 9.13 -17.84
CA LEU A 201 21.69 8.40 -18.95
C LEU A 201 22.61 9.31 -19.76
N SER A 202 23.58 8.71 -20.46
CA SER A 202 24.46 9.41 -21.40
C SER A 202 23.90 9.40 -22.84
N GLY A 203 24.49 10.19 -23.72
CA GLY A 203 24.17 10.20 -25.14
C GLY A 203 24.38 8.82 -25.80
N TYR A 204 25.48 8.15 -25.44
CA TYR A 204 25.75 6.78 -25.91
C TYR A 204 24.72 5.77 -25.40
N GLU A 205 24.34 5.84 -24.15
CA GLU A 205 23.35 4.92 -23.54
C GLU A 205 21.99 5.00 -24.22
N VAL A 206 21.61 6.18 -24.74
CA VAL A 206 20.36 6.36 -25.49
C VAL A 206 20.52 6.17 -26.99
N GLY A 207 21.68 5.66 -27.47
CA GLY A 207 21.90 5.21 -28.82
C GLY A 207 22.46 6.24 -29.77
N TRP A 208 23.11 7.31 -29.30
CA TRP A 208 23.95 8.20 -30.11
C TRP A 208 25.43 7.88 -29.95
N THR A 209 26.21 8.24 -30.95
CA THR A 209 27.64 8.02 -31.02
C THR A 209 28.36 9.28 -31.55
N THR A 210 29.70 9.26 -31.51
CA THR A 210 30.50 10.30 -32.16
C THR A 210 30.31 10.36 -33.68
N SER A 211 29.76 9.31 -34.30
CA SER A 211 29.35 9.36 -35.73
C SER A 211 28.10 10.20 -35.95
N ASP A 212 27.22 10.30 -34.95
CA ASP A 212 26.03 11.15 -35.01
C ASP A 212 26.40 12.61 -34.70
N ASN A 213 27.30 12.80 -33.75
CA ASN A 213 27.87 14.10 -33.42
C ASN A 213 29.25 13.95 -32.77
N SER A 214 30.30 14.48 -33.43
CA SER A 214 31.70 14.42 -32.95
C SER A 214 31.94 15.09 -31.59
N ASP A 215 30.98 15.87 -31.12
CA ASP A 215 31.05 16.61 -29.86
C ASP A 215 30.42 15.88 -28.68
N LEU A 216 29.99 14.63 -28.90
CA LEU A 216 29.59 13.72 -27.83
C LEU A 216 30.83 13.12 -27.15
N PRO A 217 30.90 13.07 -25.80
CA PRO A 217 31.94 12.29 -25.11
C PRO A 217 31.65 10.79 -25.22
N VAL A 218 32.68 9.95 -25.15
CA VAL A 218 32.53 8.49 -25.09
C VAL A 218 32.30 8.08 -23.63
N ASP A 219 31.12 8.36 -23.13
CA ASP A 219 30.74 8.22 -21.72
C ASP A 219 29.68 7.12 -21.48
N GLY A 220 29.65 6.11 -22.32
CA GLY A 220 28.76 4.98 -22.19
C GLY A 220 28.75 4.05 -23.40
N ALA A 221 27.85 3.10 -23.38
CA ALA A 221 27.49 2.21 -24.49
C ALA A 221 25.97 2.10 -24.60
N MET A 222 25.45 1.89 -25.79
CA MET A 222 24.01 1.80 -26.05
C MET A 222 23.38 0.69 -25.21
N LEU A 223 22.31 1.03 -24.50
CA LEU A 223 21.50 0.09 -23.73
C LEU A 223 20.50 -0.62 -24.66
N ASP A 224 20.19 -1.86 -24.35
CA ASP A 224 19.38 -2.74 -25.24
C ASP A 224 17.96 -2.18 -25.57
N TYR A 225 17.42 -1.37 -24.71
CA TYR A 225 16.12 -0.71 -24.94
C TYR A 225 16.16 0.25 -26.12
N PHE A 226 17.27 0.94 -26.31
CA PHE A 226 17.41 1.96 -27.35
C PHE A 226 17.88 1.36 -28.66
N THR A 227 17.71 2.11 -29.74
CA THR A 227 18.22 1.77 -31.08
C THR A 227 19.06 2.92 -31.60
N ALA A 228 20.14 2.59 -32.31
CA ALA A 228 20.99 3.59 -32.96
C ALA A 228 20.15 4.40 -33.97
N SER A 229 20.20 5.73 -33.87
CA SER A 229 19.51 6.63 -34.78
C SER A 229 20.01 8.06 -34.57
N SER A 230 20.41 8.74 -35.64
CA SER A 230 20.81 10.13 -35.63
C SER A 230 19.66 11.12 -35.46
N GLY A 231 18.45 10.71 -35.87
CA GLY A 231 17.24 11.53 -35.82
C GLY A 231 16.37 11.30 -34.59
N GLY A 232 15.14 11.75 -34.67
CA GLY A 232 14.12 11.51 -33.67
C GLY A 232 13.80 10.02 -33.51
N ASN A 233 13.57 9.60 -32.27
CA ASN A 233 13.29 8.21 -31.93
C ASN A 233 12.27 8.13 -30.82
N SER A 234 11.16 7.43 -31.04
CA SER A 234 10.06 7.30 -30.10
C SER A 234 10.47 6.73 -28.72
N LYS A 235 11.48 5.85 -28.68
CA LYS A 235 12.00 5.27 -27.44
C LYS A 235 12.70 6.27 -26.52
N ARG A 236 13.15 7.43 -27.09
CA ARG A 236 13.76 8.52 -26.35
C ARG A 236 12.76 9.55 -25.84
N ILE A 237 11.55 9.59 -26.43
CA ILE A 237 10.52 10.54 -26.02
C ILE A 237 10.09 10.23 -24.58
N ALA A 238 9.97 11.30 -23.80
CA ALA A 238 9.43 11.24 -22.44
C ALA A 238 8.47 12.40 -22.23
N ASN A 239 7.42 12.18 -21.42
CA ASN A 239 6.41 13.18 -21.17
C ASN A 239 6.64 13.88 -19.83
N PHE A 240 6.22 15.14 -19.79
CA PHE A 240 6.03 15.90 -18.55
C PHE A 240 4.61 16.48 -18.57
N ASN A 241 3.81 16.15 -17.54
CA ASN A 241 2.40 16.52 -17.49
C ASN A 241 1.61 16.16 -18.76
N GLY A 242 1.85 14.95 -19.29
CA GLY A 242 1.14 14.41 -20.45
C GLY A 242 1.66 14.86 -21.81
N SER A 243 2.65 15.75 -21.89
CA SER A 243 3.21 16.27 -23.15
C SER A 243 4.68 15.90 -23.29
N ALA A 244 5.09 15.50 -24.50
CA ALA A 244 6.49 15.25 -24.83
C ALA A 244 7.35 16.46 -24.51
N SER A 245 8.38 16.26 -23.71
CA SER A 245 9.21 17.35 -23.18
C SER A 245 10.69 17.00 -23.25
N ARG A 246 11.52 18.04 -23.22
CA ARG A 246 12.98 17.93 -23.22
C ARG A 246 13.46 17.37 -21.87
N TRP A 247 14.49 16.51 -21.90
CA TRP A 247 15.09 15.98 -20.68
C TRP A 247 16.62 15.90 -20.76
N TRP A 248 17.26 16.01 -19.62
CA TRP A 248 18.69 16.06 -19.46
C TRP A 248 19.37 14.69 -19.64
N LEU A 249 20.53 14.70 -20.30
CA LEU A 249 21.54 13.64 -20.24
C LEU A 249 22.67 14.04 -19.28
N ARG A 250 23.54 13.08 -18.90
CA ARG A 250 24.75 13.41 -18.11
C ARG A 250 25.90 13.88 -19.00
N SER A 251 25.84 13.65 -20.28
CA SER A 251 26.91 13.96 -21.25
C SER A 251 27.08 15.47 -21.41
N PRO A 252 28.27 16.04 -21.10
CA PRO A 252 28.54 17.43 -21.41
C PRO A 252 28.77 17.61 -22.91
N TYR A 253 28.52 18.81 -23.44
CA TYR A 253 28.98 19.19 -24.75
C TYR A 253 30.49 19.50 -24.70
N ILE A 254 31.32 18.81 -25.52
CA ILE A 254 32.77 18.83 -25.29
C ILE A 254 33.46 20.09 -25.76
N LYS A 255 32.82 20.95 -26.58
CA LYS A 255 33.41 22.17 -27.13
C LYS A 255 33.28 23.40 -26.26
N ASP A 256 32.44 23.38 -25.25
CA ASP A 256 32.28 24.47 -24.32
C ASP A 256 32.16 23.99 -22.86
N THR A 257 32.10 24.92 -21.92
CA THR A 257 32.08 24.59 -20.49
C THR A 257 30.70 24.69 -19.86
N ASN A 258 29.66 25.01 -20.66
CA ASN A 258 28.35 25.37 -20.12
C ASN A 258 27.18 24.62 -20.74
N ASN A 259 27.32 23.97 -21.91
CA ASN A 259 26.24 23.23 -22.55
C ASN A 259 26.30 21.72 -22.20
N VAL A 260 25.11 21.13 -22.08
CA VAL A 260 24.88 19.71 -21.78
C VAL A 260 23.96 19.14 -22.83
N TRP A 261 24.20 17.90 -23.23
CA TRP A 261 23.33 17.18 -24.14
C TRP A 261 21.97 16.89 -23.52
N THR A 262 20.96 17.00 -24.33
CA THR A 262 19.54 16.74 -23.99
C THR A 262 18.88 15.93 -25.07
N VAL A 263 17.79 15.26 -24.70
CA VAL A 263 16.85 14.70 -25.66
C VAL A 263 15.74 15.74 -25.91
N TYR A 264 15.54 16.11 -27.17
CA TYR A 264 14.47 16.99 -27.59
C TYR A 264 13.09 16.29 -27.54
N PRO A 265 11.94 16.98 -27.48
CA PRO A 265 10.62 16.37 -27.38
C PRO A 265 10.27 15.35 -28.49
N ASN A 266 10.86 15.44 -29.68
CA ASN A 266 10.69 14.45 -30.76
C ASN A 266 11.70 13.27 -30.66
N GLY A 267 12.51 13.19 -29.62
CA GLY A 267 13.53 12.16 -29.41
C GLY A 267 14.84 12.41 -30.15
N SER A 268 15.09 13.58 -30.74
CA SER A 268 16.38 13.96 -31.34
C SER A 268 17.35 14.51 -30.31
N LEU A 269 18.65 14.51 -30.66
CA LEU A 269 19.74 15.08 -29.87
C LEU A 269 19.71 16.60 -29.95
N ASP A 270 19.94 17.27 -28.82
CA ASP A 270 20.03 18.73 -28.75
C ASP A 270 20.92 19.14 -27.54
N VAL A 271 21.33 20.40 -27.46
CA VAL A 271 22.12 20.93 -26.36
C VAL A 271 21.40 22.07 -25.65
N ARG A 272 21.66 22.25 -24.36
CA ARG A 272 21.17 23.38 -23.56
C ARG A 272 22.18 23.79 -22.53
N GLY A 273 22.17 25.10 -22.23
CA GLY A 273 22.97 25.65 -21.14
C GLY A 273 22.57 24.98 -19.80
N ALA A 274 23.55 24.55 -19.04
CA ALA A 274 23.37 23.83 -17.79
C ALA A 274 22.51 24.57 -16.75
N SER A 275 22.41 25.89 -16.85
CA SER A 275 21.55 26.73 -16.00
C SER A 275 20.09 26.83 -16.44
N SER A 276 19.74 26.22 -17.56
CA SER A 276 18.33 26.18 -18.02
C SER A 276 17.56 25.06 -17.32
N PRO A 277 16.28 25.23 -16.95
CA PRO A 277 15.48 24.13 -16.42
C PRO A 277 15.00 23.20 -17.55
N ASN A 278 15.28 21.89 -17.42
CA ASN A 278 14.73 20.86 -18.28
C ASN A 278 14.40 19.63 -17.45
N GLY A 279 13.70 18.68 -18.05
CA GLY A 279 13.23 17.46 -17.40
C GLY A 279 14.37 16.61 -16.86
N ILE A 280 14.19 16.05 -15.67
CA ILE A 280 15.03 14.96 -15.16
C ILE A 280 14.32 13.63 -15.34
N ARG A 281 15.06 12.63 -15.81
CA ARG A 281 14.61 11.27 -16.03
C ARG A 281 15.59 10.31 -15.36
N PRO A 282 15.42 10.06 -14.04
CA PRO A 282 16.38 9.32 -13.25
C PRO A 282 16.51 7.85 -13.70
N ALA A 283 17.75 7.36 -13.66
CA ALA A 283 18.08 5.95 -13.86
C ALA A 283 18.75 5.38 -12.60
N LEU A 284 18.58 4.08 -12.37
CA LEU A 284 19.16 3.33 -11.27
C LEU A 284 19.39 1.87 -11.65
N ILE A 285 20.20 1.16 -10.86
CA ILE A 285 20.44 -0.26 -11.07
C ILE A 285 20.06 -1.01 -9.80
N LEU A 286 19.21 -2.04 -9.95
CA LEU A 286 18.92 -3.00 -8.90
C LEU A 286 19.70 -4.31 -9.15
N PRO A 287 20.04 -5.07 -8.09
CA PRO A 287 20.55 -6.42 -8.25
C PRO A 287 19.59 -7.26 -9.11
N SER A 288 20.09 -8.05 -10.05
CA SER A 288 19.25 -8.96 -10.85
C SER A 288 18.44 -9.95 -10.00
N THR A 289 18.90 -10.20 -8.77
CA THR A 289 18.23 -11.05 -7.77
C THR A 289 17.17 -10.35 -6.96
N PHE A 290 16.92 -9.05 -7.17
CA PHE A 290 15.88 -8.32 -6.46
C PHE A 290 14.51 -8.95 -6.70
N ALA A 291 13.82 -9.30 -5.60
CA ALA A 291 12.53 -10.01 -5.66
C ALA A 291 11.41 -9.11 -6.17
N ILE A 292 10.61 -9.64 -7.08
CA ILE A 292 9.42 -9.01 -7.64
C ILE A 292 8.28 -10.03 -7.76
N TYR A 293 7.08 -9.52 -7.97
CA TYR A 293 5.86 -10.30 -8.19
C TYR A 293 5.25 -9.91 -9.54
N ILE A 294 4.90 -10.90 -10.36
CA ILE A 294 4.29 -10.68 -11.68
C ILE A 294 2.85 -11.19 -11.63
N ASP A 295 1.88 -10.34 -12.01
CA ASP A 295 0.49 -10.75 -12.14
C ASP A 295 0.23 -11.54 -13.44
N SER A 296 -0.98 -12.11 -13.56
CA SER A 296 -1.41 -12.87 -14.74
C SER A 296 -1.44 -12.04 -16.04
N SER A 297 -1.41 -10.71 -15.95
CA SER A 297 -1.33 -9.78 -17.09
C SER A 297 0.12 -9.42 -17.45
N GLY A 298 1.10 -9.88 -16.66
CA GLY A 298 2.53 -9.62 -16.86
C GLY A 298 3.02 -8.29 -16.28
N ASN A 299 2.24 -7.64 -15.42
CA ASN A 299 2.69 -6.44 -14.71
C ASN A 299 3.57 -6.84 -13.53
N ALA A 300 4.69 -6.12 -13.34
CA ALA A 300 5.66 -6.38 -12.29
C ALA A 300 5.49 -5.39 -11.12
N TYR A 301 5.56 -5.91 -9.91
CA TYR A 301 5.39 -5.20 -8.65
C TYR A 301 6.52 -5.51 -7.67
N THR A 302 6.90 -4.54 -6.86
CA THR A 302 7.76 -4.77 -5.69
C THR A 302 6.99 -5.52 -4.60
N GLU A 303 7.70 -6.07 -3.60
CA GLU A 303 7.06 -6.74 -2.46
C GLU A 303 6.06 -5.82 -1.75
N GLN A 304 6.43 -4.58 -1.50
CA GLN A 304 5.55 -3.58 -0.86
C GLN A 304 4.26 -3.34 -1.67
N GLU A 305 4.35 -3.23 -2.98
CA GLU A 305 3.16 -3.01 -3.84
C GLU A 305 2.31 -4.26 -3.96
N TYR A 306 2.94 -5.43 -3.99
CA TYR A 306 2.27 -6.72 -3.93
C TYR A 306 1.49 -6.87 -2.61
N GLU A 307 2.10 -6.57 -1.46
CA GLU A 307 1.43 -6.59 -0.15
C GLU A 307 0.25 -5.61 -0.09
N ALA A 308 0.40 -4.40 -0.61
CA ALA A 308 -0.69 -3.43 -0.70
C ALA A 308 -1.85 -3.95 -1.55
N LYS A 309 -1.57 -4.58 -2.70
CA LYS A 309 -2.59 -5.19 -3.57
C LYS A 309 -3.28 -6.40 -2.94
N ILE A 310 -2.54 -7.24 -2.19
CA ILE A 310 -3.12 -8.34 -1.42
C ILE A 310 -4.05 -7.81 -0.34
N THR A 311 -3.63 -6.79 0.39
CA THR A 311 -4.44 -6.17 1.45
C THR A 311 -5.74 -5.60 0.87
N ASP A 312 -5.68 -4.96 -0.30
CA ASP A 312 -6.84 -4.43 -1.00
C ASP A 312 -7.79 -5.55 -1.48
N VAL A 313 -7.23 -6.64 -2.05
CA VAL A 313 -8.02 -7.83 -2.45
C VAL A 313 -8.65 -8.50 -1.24
N LEU A 314 -7.93 -8.66 -0.13
CA LEU A 314 -8.46 -9.22 1.11
C LEU A 314 -9.52 -8.31 1.72
N GLY A 315 -9.32 -6.99 1.70
CA GLY A 315 -10.31 -6.01 2.12
C GLY A 315 -11.61 -6.12 1.31
N ASN A 316 -11.50 -6.26 0.00
CA ASN A 316 -12.64 -6.44 -0.90
C ASN A 316 -13.31 -7.84 -0.78
N LEU A 317 -12.55 -8.88 -0.42
CA LEU A 317 -13.09 -10.23 -0.13
C LEU A 317 -13.81 -10.28 1.22
N ILE A 318 -13.36 -9.52 2.21
CA ILE A 318 -14.04 -9.37 3.50
C ILE A 318 -15.32 -8.53 3.36
N ALA A 319 -15.36 -7.62 2.42
CA ALA A 319 -16.56 -6.88 2.00
C ALA A 319 -17.44 -7.74 1.09
N ILE A 320 -17.90 -8.91 1.56
CA ILE A 320 -18.90 -9.71 0.82
C ILE A 320 -20.19 -8.88 0.74
N PRO A 321 -20.65 -8.50 -0.47
CA PRO A 321 -21.91 -7.78 -0.58
C PRO A 321 -23.04 -8.59 0.10
N ALA A 322 -23.88 -7.92 0.87
CA ALA A 322 -24.99 -8.56 1.57
C ALA A 322 -25.89 -9.42 0.65
N SER A 323 -25.91 -9.10 -0.66
CA SER A 323 -26.59 -9.87 -1.70
C SER A 323 -25.97 -11.25 -2.01
N GLN A 324 -24.74 -11.53 -1.59
CA GLN A 324 -24.05 -12.81 -1.82
C GLN A 324 -24.09 -13.75 -0.60
N ILE A 325 -24.56 -13.27 0.55
CA ILE A 325 -24.77 -14.13 1.73
C ILE A 325 -26.13 -14.79 1.58
N LYS A 326 -26.16 -15.98 0.99
CA LYS A 326 -27.39 -16.80 0.92
C LYS A 326 -27.76 -17.26 2.34
N ASP A 327 -28.94 -16.85 2.78
CA ASP A 327 -29.71 -17.41 3.89
C ASP A 327 -29.03 -17.40 5.28
N GLY A 328 -28.84 -16.24 5.91
CA GLY A 328 -28.59 -16.27 7.32
C GLY A 328 -28.03 -15.01 7.99
N VAL A 329 -27.20 -14.22 7.37
CA VAL A 329 -26.66 -12.99 7.96
C VAL A 329 -26.98 -11.81 7.05
N LYS A 330 -27.78 -10.89 7.53
CA LYS A 330 -28.07 -9.63 6.86
C LYS A 330 -27.18 -8.54 7.46
N ILE A 331 -26.53 -7.72 6.61
CA ILE A 331 -25.67 -6.64 7.04
C ILE A 331 -26.18 -5.34 6.42
N ALA A 332 -26.37 -4.32 7.25
CA ALA A 332 -26.62 -2.96 6.81
C ALA A 332 -25.52 -2.04 7.35
N THR A 333 -24.98 -1.20 6.47
CA THR A 333 -24.04 -0.15 6.82
C THR A 333 -24.52 1.17 6.29
N GLY A 334 -24.20 2.25 6.97
CA GLY A 334 -24.59 3.58 6.53
C GLY A 334 -24.03 4.67 7.43
N SER A 335 -24.44 5.88 7.14
CA SER A 335 -24.10 7.05 7.97
C SER A 335 -25.26 8.02 8.07
N TYR A 336 -25.24 8.84 9.10
CA TYR A 336 -26.16 9.96 9.27
C TYR A 336 -25.41 11.18 9.82
N THR A 337 -26.02 12.34 9.67
CA THR A 337 -25.49 13.59 10.24
C THR A 337 -26.29 13.93 11.52
N GLY A 338 -25.55 14.17 12.59
CA GLY A 338 -26.16 14.52 13.88
C GLY A 338 -26.93 15.85 13.83
N THR A 339 -28.04 15.91 14.55
CA THR A 339 -28.94 17.08 14.62
C THR A 339 -28.66 17.99 15.82
N GLY A 340 -27.87 17.52 16.80
CA GLY A 340 -27.62 18.23 18.06
C GLY A 340 -28.69 18.01 19.11
N THR A 341 -29.79 17.30 18.82
CA THR A 341 -30.83 16.96 19.79
C THR A 341 -30.44 15.72 20.60
N TYR A 342 -30.96 15.60 21.81
CA TYR A 342 -30.72 14.45 22.69
C TYR A 342 -31.86 14.28 23.71
N GLY A 343 -31.78 13.18 24.47
CA GLY A 343 -32.75 12.87 25.52
C GLY A 343 -33.92 12.00 25.07
N GLU A 344 -34.71 11.56 26.02
CA GLU A 344 -35.83 10.60 25.84
C GLU A 344 -36.86 11.05 24.83
N ASN A 345 -37.13 12.34 24.75
CA ASN A 345 -38.09 12.92 23.80
C ASN A 345 -37.50 13.13 22.39
N ASN A 346 -36.19 12.90 22.19
CA ASN A 346 -35.47 13.07 20.93
C ASN A 346 -34.54 11.91 20.68
N PRO A 347 -34.99 10.65 20.67
CA PRO A 347 -34.11 9.51 20.43
C PRO A 347 -33.62 9.49 18.99
N ASN A 348 -32.40 9.01 18.79
CA ASN A 348 -31.97 8.57 17.46
C ASN A 348 -32.71 7.28 17.10
N SER A 349 -33.00 7.09 15.81
CA SER A 349 -33.70 5.90 15.32
C SER A 349 -33.21 5.47 13.95
N LEU A 350 -32.99 4.17 13.77
CA LEU A 350 -32.62 3.54 12.48
C LEU A 350 -33.49 2.31 12.27
N THR A 351 -34.09 2.21 11.07
CA THR A 351 -34.92 1.07 10.67
C THR A 351 -34.20 0.28 9.58
N PHE A 352 -34.19 -1.05 9.71
CA PHE A 352 -33.50 -1.98 8.81
C PHE A 352 -34.52 -2.85 8.08
N GLU A 353 -34.09 -3.54 7.01
CA GLU A 353 -34.90 -4.54 6.31
C GLU A 353 -34.96 -5.91 7.05
N PHE A 354 -34.29 -6.00 8.19
CA PHE A 354 -34.18 -7.20 9.02
C PHE A 354 -34.17 -6.84 10.51
N VAL A 355 -34.42 -7.80 11.37
CA VAL A 355 -34.28 -7.62 12.82
C VAL A 355 -32.81 -7.65 13.21
N PRO A 356 -32.19 -6.53 13.63
CA PRO A 356 -30.78 -6.53 14.01
C PRO A 356 -30.53 -7.37 15.27
N ARG A 357 -29.44 -8.16 15.21
CA ARG A 357 -28.89 -8.90 16.35
C ARG A 357 -27.59 -8.31 16.87
N PHE A 358 -26.94 -7.53 16.02
CA PHE A 358 -25.76 -6.74 16.34
C PHE A 358 -25.95 -5.35 15.74
N PHE A 359 -25.58 -4.33 16.48
CA PHE A 359 -25.58 -2.95 16.01
C PHE A 359 -24.43 -2.19 16.63
N THR A 360 -23.75 -1.37 15.87
CA THR A 360 -22.73 -0.43 16.33
C THR A 360 -22.88 0.90 15.63
N VAL A 361 -22.61 1.97 16.35
CA VAL A 361 -22.56 3.34 15.83
C VAL A 361 -21.32 4.05 16.36
N GLY A 362 -20.70 4.89 15.56
CA GLY A 362 -19.50 5.64 15.94
C GLY A 362 -19.27 6.88 15.10
N SER A 363 -18.44 7.80 15.57
CA SER A 363 -18.06 8.99 14.80
C SER A 363 -17.17 8.63 13.62
N LEU A 364 -17.42 9.24 12.46
CA LEU A 364 -16.59 9.13 11.25
C LEU A 364 -15.53 10.25 11.14
N GLU A 365 -15.46 11.15 12.13
CA GLU A 365 -14.49 12.24 12.11
C GLU A 365 -13.14 11.80 12.69
N THR A 366 -12.08 12.06 11.95
CA THR A 366 -10.69 12.00 12.41
C THR A 366 -10.27 13.38 12.89
N ILE A 367 -9.90 13.51 14.16
CA ILE A 367 -9.30 14.75 14.67
C ILE A 367 -7.79 14.60 14.64
N SER A 368 -7.12 15.48 13.89
CA SER A 368 -5.67 15.70 13.98
C SER A 368 -5.42 16.84 14.96
N ASP A 369 -4.70 16.58 16.03
CA ASP A 369 -4.31 17.59 17.04
C ASP A 369 -3.01 18.33 16.66
N GLY A 370 -2.50 18.11 15.44
CA GLY A 370 -1.24 18.70 14.98
C GLY A 370 0.04 18.02 15.49
N SER A 371 -0.07 16.98 16.30
CA SER A 371 1.09 16.24 16.86
C SER A 371 1.59 15.11 15.96
N GLY A 372 0.94 14.88 14.81
CA GLY A 372 1.23 13.77 13.91
C GLY A 372 0.65 12.42 14.37
N TYR A 373 -0.02 12.37 15.49
CA TYR A 373 -0.81 11.21 15.92
C TYR A 373 -2.27 11.37 15.50
N VAL A 374 -2.79 10.35 14.82
CA VAL A 374 -4.24 10.27 14.54
C VAL A 374 -4.92 9.70 15.78
N HIS A 375 -5.47 10.57 16.58
CA HIS A 375 -6.41 10.13 17.61
C HIS A 375 -7.76 9.87 16.94
N SER A 376 -8.16 8.61 16.84
CA SER A 376 -9.55 8.28 16.58
C SER A 376 -10.37 8.71 17.80
N VAL A 377 -10.88 9.91 17.78
CA VAL A 377 -11.90 10.36 18.74
C VAL A 377 -13.25 9.87 18.24
N GLY A 378 -13.35 8.58 18.02
CA GLY A 378 -14.60 7.90 17.98
C GLY A 378 -14.63 7.01 19.20
N ARG A 379 -15.34 7.39 20.23
CA ARG A 379 -15.86 6.41 21.17
C ARG A 379 -16.83 5.57 20.36
N GLY A 380 -16.30 4.57 19.61
CA GLY A 380 -17.12 3.55 18.98
C GLY A 380 -17.71 2.69 20.08
N TYR A 381 -19.01 2.63 20.18
CA TYR A 381 -19.68 1.74 21.10
C TYR A 381 -20.27 0.58 20.33
N ILE A 382 -19.90 -0.63 20.74
CA ILE A 382 -20.55 -1.85 20.26
C ILE A 382 -21.79 -2.05 21.10
N MET A 383 -22.95 -1.98 20.48
CA MET A 383 -24.21 -2.39 21.08
C MET A 383 -24.54 -3.81 20.60
N LEU A 384 -24.43 -4.78 21.49
CA LEU A 384 -24.85 -6.15 21.24
C LEU A 384 -26.34 -6.28 21.62
N ILE A 385 -27.19 -6.64 20.67
CA ILE A 385 -28.58 -7.00 20.89
C ILE A 385 -28.65 -8.50 20.90
N ILE A 386 -28.84 -9.10 22.05
CA ILE A 386 -29.03 -10.55 22.20
C ILE A 386 -30.45 -10.78 22.76
N ASN A 387 -31.31 -11.45 21.97
CA ASN A 387 -32.65 -11.89 22.38
C ASN A 387 -33.54 -10.84 23.07
N GLY A 388 -33.57 -9.60 22.54
CA GLY A 388 -34.39 -8.53 23.08
C GLY A 388 -33.83 -7.84 24.33
N GLY A 389 -32.65 -8.24 24.77
CA GLY A 389 -31.88 -7.54 25.79
C GLY A 389 -30.73 -6.77 25.16
N LEU A 390 -30.41 -5.61 25.68
CA LEU A 390 -29.35 -4.74 25.21
C LEU A 390 -28.12 -4.84 26.11
N ALA A 391 -26.97 -5.17 25.56
CA ALA A 391 -25.68 -5.03 26.26
C ALA A 391 -24.95 -3.79 25.74
N LEU A 392 -24.51 -2.94 26.66
CA LEU A 392 -24.05 -1.60 26.35
C LEU A 392 -22.55 -1.43 26.51
N GLY A 393 -21.96 -0.61 25.65
CA GLY A 393 -20.70 0.07 25.90
C GLY A 393 -20.82 1.24 26.91
N TYR A 394 -19.70 1.84 27.20
CA TYR A 394 -19.47 2.89 28.20
C TYR A 394 -20.55 4.01 28.19
N ASN A 395 -21.22 4.25 29.31
CA ASN A 395 -22.19 5.33 29.61
C ASN A 395 -23.63 5.25 29.04
N LEU A 396 -24.09 4.15 28.50
CA LEU A 396 -25.51 3.98 28.18
C LEU A 396 -26.06 2.86 29.07
N SER A 397 -27.16 3.09 29.76
CA SER A 397 -27.85 2.03 30.50
C SER A 397 -28.86 1.32 29.59
N SER A 398 -29.23 0.09 29.95
CA SER A 398 -30.19 -0.73 29.21
C SER A 398 -31.55 -0.08 28.95
N ASN A 399 -31.86 1.00 29.68
CA ASN A 399 -33.12 1.75 29.54
C ASN A 399 -33.11 2.78 28.40
N TYR A 400 -31.93 3.05 27.79
CA TYR A 400 -31.76 4.13 26.81
C TYR A 400 -31.67 3.65 25.37
N CYS A 401 -31.80 2.35 25.16
CA CYS A 401 -31.83 1.80 23.83
C CYS A 401 -32.96 0.77 23.72
N LYS A 402 -33.72 0.83 22.63
CA LYS A 402 -34.86 -0.04 22.37
C LYS A 402 -34.74 -0.65 20.98
N LEU A 403 -35.04 -1.93 20.89
CA LEU A 403 -35.34 -2.63 19.64
C LEU A 403 -36.86 -2.87 19.58
N ASP A 404 -37.48 -2.34 18.52
CA ASP A 404 -38.89 -2.56 18.24
C ASP A 404 -39.03 -3.08 16.81
N GLY A 405 -39.31 -4.37 16.69
CA GLY A 405 -39.29 -5.05 15.39
C GLY A 405 -37.90 -4.94 14.74
N ASN A 406 -37.79 -4.25 13.62
CA ASN A 406 -36.55 -3.99 12.90
C ASN A 406 -35.97 -2.58 13.10
N THR A 407 -36.48 -1.84 14.06
CA THR A 407 -36.08 -0.46 14.38
C THR A 407 -35.30 -0.42 15.68
N ILE A 408 -34.08 0.12 15.64
CA ILE A 408 -33.27 0.45 16.81
C ILE A 408 -33.45 1.94 17.11
N SER A 409 -33.74 2.28 18.38
CA SER A 409 -33.73 3.65 18.87
C SER A 409 -32.92 3.77 20.15
N TRP A 410 -32.22 4.90 20.33
CA TRP A 410 -31.38 5.14 21.50
C TRP A 410 -31.33 6.64 21.83
N TYR A 411 -31.10 6.95 23.11
CA TYR A 411 -30.88 8.29 23.58
C TYR A 411 -29.88 8.35 24.75
N ALA A 412 -29.32 9.53 24.98
CA ALA A 412 -28.51 9.84 26.14
C ALA A 412 -29.17 11.01 26.93
N TYR A 413 -28.98 11.02 28.25
CA TYR A 413 -29.55 12.08 29.09
C TYR A 413 -28.71 13.35 29.09
N ASP A 414 -27.38 13.22 28.99
CA ASP A 414 -26.48 14.31 29.34
C ASP A 414 -26.20 15.27 28.18
N ASN A 415 -26.00 14.76 26.97
CA ASN A 415 -25.66 15.58 25.80
C ASN A 415 -25.80 14.84 24.48
N ALA A 416 -25.69 15.58 23.37
CA ALA A 416 -25.79 15.04 22.03
C ALA A 416 -24.54 14.23 21.60
N ASP A 417 -23.36 14.47 22.18
CA ASP A 417 -22.13 13.70 21.90
C ASP A 417 -22.27 12.25 22.39
N ASP A 418 -22.78 12.06 23.60
CA ASP A 418 -23.04 10.76 24.19
C ASP A 418 -24.13 9.98 23.45
N GLN A 419 -25.06 10.68 22.82
CA GLN A 419 -26.11 10.12 21.97
C GLN A 419 -25.61 9.80 20.53
N PHE A 420 -24.37 10.16 20.17
CA PHE A 420 -23.90 10.13 18.78
C PHE A 420 -24.73 10.99 17.84
N ASN A 421 -25.11 12.18 18.29
CA ASN A 421 -25.98 13.08 17.55
C ASN A 421 -25.53 14.57 17.57
N SER A 422 -24.24 14.82 17.81
CA SER A 422 -23.69 16.19 17.78
C SER A 422 -23.99 16.87 16.45
N SER A 423 -24.44 18.11 16.50
CA SER A 423 -24.88 18.88 15.34
C SER A 423 -23.79 18.96 14.25
N GLY A 424 -24.14 18.57 13.03
CA GLY A 424 -23.27 18.63 11.86
C GLY A 424 -22.21 17.54 11.77
N LYS A 425 -21.99 16.73 12.81
CA LYS A 425 -21.03 15.62 12.77
C LYS A 425 -21.61 14.40 12.04
N LYS A 426 -20.76 13.64 11.36
CA LYS A 426 -21.14 12.39 10.71
C LYS A 426 -20.87 11.19 11.61
N PHE A 427 -21.83 10.29 11.69
CA PHE A 427 -21.76 9.03 12.41
C PHE A 427 -22.02 7.87 11.46
N GLY A 428 -21.16 6.85 11.54
CA GLY A 428 -21.32 5.61 10.79
C GLY A 428 -21.94 4.51 11.63
N TYR A 429 -22.66 3.57 11.00
CA TYR A 429 -23.23 2.42 11.69
C TYR A 429 -23.07 1.12 10.91
N ILE A 430 -23.08 0.01 11.65
CA ILE A 430 -23.17 -1.35 11.12
C ILE A 430 -24.27 -2.08 11.90
N ALA A 431 -25.16 -2.75 11.19
CA ALA A 431 -26.17 -3.63 11.76
C ALA A 431 -26.06 -5.03 11.11
N ILE A 432 -26.19 -6.09 11.90
CA ILE A 432 -26.14 -7.49 11.47
C ILE A 432 -27.36 -8.21 12.02
N GLY A 433 -28.11 -8.96 11.17
CA GLY A 433 -29.29 -9.71 11.55
C GLY A 433 -29.35 -11.13 11.01
#